data_f2564186d9fd5966a5690742c00b5a28
#
_entry.id   f2564186d9fd5966a5690742c00b5a28
#
_cell.length_a   1.000
_cell.length_b   1.000
_cell.length_c   1.000
_cell.angle_alpha   90.00
_cell.angle_beta   90.00
_cell.angle_gamma   90.00
#
_symmetry.space_group_name_H-M   'P 1'
#
loop_
_entity.id
_entity.type
_entity.pdbx_description
1 polymer ?
#
loop_
_entity_poly.entity_id
_entity_poly.type
_entity_poly.pdbx_seq_one_letter_code
_entity_poly.pdbx_strand_id
1 'polypeptide(L)' 'MIERKWFTTAEVAEMLGYGLSKTKTLVLSGEIHSIKDGRNRRILPRWVDEYVERRAREAEMEWSA' A
#
# COMPACT_ATOMS: atom_id res chain seq x y z
N MET A 1 -10.69 4.43 -22.26
CA MET A 1 -9.78 3.74 -21.36
C MET A 1 -10.47 3.48 -20.02
N ILE A 2 -10.33 2.28 -19.52
CA ILE A 2 -10.98 1.90 -18.27
C ILE A 2 -10.04 2.18 -17.11
N GLU A 3 -10.46 3.01 -16.17
CA GLU A 3 -9.71 3.25 -14.96
C GLU A 3 -9.96 2.12 -13.96
N ARG A 4 -8.91 1.70 -13.28
CA ARG A 4 -9.03 0.70 -12.24
C ARG A 4 -9.61 1.31 -10.99
N LYS A 5 -10.56 0.61 -10.39
CA LYS A 5 -11.16 1.06 -9.13
C LYS A 5 -10.30 0.71 -7.94
N TRP A 6 -9.51 -0.36 -8.06
CA TRP A 6 -8.59 -0.80 -7.03
C TRP A 6 -7.37 -1.46 -7.66
N PHE A 7 -6.36 -1.70 -6.83
CA PHE A 7 -5.09 -2.29 -7.26
C PHE A 7 -4.85 -3.63 -6.60
N THR A 8 -4.03 -4.46 -7.26
CA THR A 8 -3.54 -5.71 -6.67
C THR A 8 -2.31 -5.40 -5.82
N THR A 9 -1.91 -6.37 -4.97
CA THR A 9 -0.68 -6.23 -4.17
C THR A 9 0.54 -6.00 -5.06
N ALA A 10 0.63 -6.73 -6.18
CA ALA A 10 1.76 -6.58 -7.11
C ALA A 10 1.81 -5.17 -7.71
N GLU A 11 0.65 -4.63 -8.07
CA GLU A 11 0.57 -3.27 -8.61
C GLU A 11 1.00 -2.23 -7.58
N VAL A 12 0.57 -2.40 -6.34
CA VAL A 12 0.96 -1.50 -5.26
C VAL A 12 2.47 -1.57 -5.00
N ALA A 13 3.05 -2.78 -5.05
CA ALA A 13 4.48 -2.96 -4.91
C ALA A 13 5.24 -2.14 -5.95
N GLU A 14 4.78 -2.19 -7.19
CA GLU A 14 5.36 -1.43 -8.29
C GLU A 14 5.23 0.08 -8.06
N MET A 15 4.04 0.52 -7.65
CA MET A 15 3.79 1.93 -7.39
C MET A 15 4.68 2.49 -6.28
N LEU A 16 4.94 1.69 -5.26
CA LEU A 16 5.76 2.10 -4.12
C LEU A 16 7.25 1.89 -4.35
N GLY A 17 7.62 1.15 -5.40
CA GLY A 17 9.01 0.79 -5.64
C GLY A 17 9.53 -0.23 -4.63
N TYR A 18 8.65 -1.02 -4.06
CA TYR A 18 9.00 -2.05 -3.08
C TYR A 18 9.05 -3.42 -3.73
N GLY A 19 9.78 -4.34 -3.10
CA GLY A 19 9.70 -5.73 -3.49
C GLY A 19 8.34 -6.32 -3.14
N LEU A 20 7.93 -7.35 -3.88
CA LEU A 20 6.63 -7.97 -3.68
C LEU A 20 6.48 -8.55 -2.28
N SER A 21 7.53 -9.19 -1.76
CA SER A 21 7.50 -9.79 -0.42
C SER A 21 7.22 -8.75 0.66
N LYS A 22 7.90 -7.61 0.59
CA LYS A 22 7.70 -6.51 1.52
C LYS A 22 6.27 -6.00 1.47
N THR A 23 5.75 -5.81 0.27
CA THR A 23 4.39 -5.30 0.09
C THR A 23 3.36 -6.29 0.60
N LYS A 24 3.55 -7.58 0.33
CA LYS A 24 2.66 -8.62 0.88
C LYS A 24 2.61 -8.57 2.40
N THR A 25 3.76 -8.40 3.04
CA THR A 25 3.84 -8.29 4.50
C THR A 25 3.06 -7.07 5.00
N LEU A 26 3.22 -5.93 4.33
CA LEU A 26 2.52 -4.70 4.71
C LEU A 26 1.00 -4.84 4.55
N VAL A 27 0.56 -5.52 3.50
CA VAL A 27 -0.87 -5.75 3.27
C VAL A 27 -1.43 -6.73 4.31
N LEU A 28 -0.72 -7.83 4.56
CA LEU A 28 -1.19 -8.84 5.50
C LEU A 28 -1.20 -8.35 6.94
N SER A 29 -0.27 -7.47 7.31
CA SER A 29 -0.20 -6.91 8.66
C SER A 29 -1.23 -5.80 8.87
N GLY A 30 -1.84 -5.30 7.80
CA GLY A 30 -2.81 -4.23 7.88
C GLY A 30 -2.21 -2.84 7.82
N GLU A 31 -0.90 -2.70 7.65
CA GLU A 31 -0.28 -1.39 7.50
C GLU A 31 -0.76 -0.70 6.24
N ILE A 32 -0.96 -1.47 5.17
CA ILE A 32 -1.64 -0.99 3.98
C ILE A 32 -3.03 -1.61 4.04
N HIS A 33 -4.04 -0.77 4.19
CA HIS A 33 -5.41 -1.26 4.27
C HIS A 33 -5.81 -1.95 2.96
N SER A 34 -6.52 -3.06 3.08
CA SER A 34 -6.96 -3.85 1.93
C SER A 34 -8.22 -4.61 2.27
N ILE A 35 -8.91 -5.08 1.25
CA ILE A 35 -10.02 -6.00 1.44
C ILE A 35 -9.67 -7.34 0.79
N LYS A 36 -10.17 -8.41 1.37
CA LYS A 36 -10.00 -9.74 0.82
C LYS A 36 -11.13 -10.01 -0.16
N ASP A 37 -10.76 -10.34 -1.38
CA ASP A 37 -11.72 -10.67 -2.43
C ASP A 37 -11.34 -12.04 -2.99
N GLY A 38 -11.95 -13.10 -2.43
CA GLY A 38 -11.56 -14.46 -2.75
C GLY A 38 -10.14 -14.73 -2.30
N ARG A 39 -9.27 -15.08 -3.24
CA ARG A 39 -7.85 -15.34 -2.97
C ARG A 39 -6.99 -14.09 -3.09
N ASN A 40 -7.58 -13.01 -3.59
CA ASN A 40 -6.84 -11.79 -3.89
C ASN A 40 -7.12 -10.71 -2.86
N ARG A 41 -6.16 -9.81 -2.70
CA ARG A 41 -6.34 -8.59 -1.93
C ARG A 41 -6.59 -7.45 -2.90
N ARG A 42 -7.51 -6.58 -2.54
CA ARG A 42 -7.82 -5.38 -3.31
C ARG A 42 -7.50 -4.17 -2.48
N ILE A 43 -6.81 -3.22 -3.08
CA ILE A 43 -6.33 -2.04 -2.36
C ILE A 43 -6.83 -0.79 -3.09
N LEU A 44 -7.59 0.04 -2.38
CA LEU A 44 -8.09 1.28 -2.98
C LEU A 44 -6.95 2.30 -3.10
N PRO A 45 -6.99 3.16 -4.13
CA PRO A 45 -5.95 4.18 -4.30
C PRO A 45 -5.75 5.06 -3.06
N ARG A 46 -6.82 5.44 -2.39
CA ARG A 46 -6.74 6.27 -1.18
C ARG A 46 -5.99 5.58 -0.03
N TRP A 47 -6.04 4.24 0.01
CA TRP A 47 -5.33 3.49 1.05
C TRP A 47 -3.83 3.47 0.80
N VAL A 48 -3.42 3.48 -0.47
CA VAL A 48 -2.01 3.62 -0.83
C VAL A 48 -1.53 5.01 -0.44
N ASP A 49 -2.32 6.04 -0.76
CA ASP A 49 -2.00 7.42 -0.41
C ASP A 49 -1.89 7.60 1.12
N GLU A 50 -2.82 7.03 1.87
CA GLU A 50 -2.79 7.08 3.33
C GLU A 50 -1.52 6.46 3.89
N TYR A 51 -1.11 5.31 3.34
CA TYR A 51 0.11 4.66 3.76
C TYR A 51 1.33 5.54 3.48
N VAL A 52 1.42 6.07 2.27
CA VAL A 52 2.54 6.93 1.87
C VAL A 52 2.62 8.17 2.76
N GLU A 53 1.50 8.82 3.01
CA GLU A 53 1.46 10.00 3.88
C GLU A 53 1.89 9.69 5.31
N ARG A 54 1.43 8.56 5.84
CA ARG A 54 1.81 8.14 7.18
C ARG A 54 3.31 7.86 7.26
N ARG A 55 3.86 7.16 6.28
CA ARG A 55 5.28 6.86 6.26
C ARG A 55 6.13 8.12 6.11
N ALA A 56 5.68 9.05 5.29
CA ALA A 56 6.37 10.32 5.11
C ALA A 56 6.40 11.11 6.43
N ARG A 57 5.26 11.12 7.14
CA ARG A 57 5.13 11.80 8.43
C ARG A 57 6.03 11.18 9.48
N GLU A 58 6.07 9.85 9.55
CA GLU A 58 6.94 9.13 10.47
C GLU A 58 8.41 9.41 10.18
N ALA A 59 8.79 9.43 8.91
CA ALA A 59 10.16 9.73 8.51
C ALA A 59 10.55 11.15 8.87
N GLU A 60 9.65 12.11 8.71
CA GLU A 60 9.88 13.50 9.10
C GLU A 60 10.08 13.62 10.61
N MET A 61 9.29 12.91 11.39
CA MET A 61 9.42 12.91 12.84
C MET A 61 10.75 12.34 13.28
N GLU A 62 11.18 11.23 12.69
CA GLU A 62 12.47 10.63 12.96
C GLU A 62 13.62 11.57 12.60
N TRP A 63 13.47 12.26 11.47
CA TRP A 63 14.48 13.19 10.99
C TRP A 63 14.57 14.44 11.85
N SER A 64 13.45 14.87 12.40
CA SER A 64 13.38 16.08 13.23
C SER A 64 13.83 15.86 14.67
N ALA A 65 13.86 14.63 15.10
CA ALA A 65 14.25 14.28 16.49
C ALA A 65 15.77 14.37 16.74
#